data_eaf1c0b3592f7182af0e85ab87f6de85
#
_entry.id   eaf1c0b3592f7182af0e85ab87f6de85
#
_cell.length_a   1.000
_cell.length_b   1.000
_cell.length_c   1.000
_cell.angle_alpha   90.00
_cell.angle_beta   90.00
_cell.angle_gamma   90.00
#
_symmetry.space_group_name_H-M   'P 1'
#
loop_
_entity.id
_entity.type
_entity.pdbx_description
1 polymer ?
#
loop_
_entity_poly.entity_id
_entity_poly.type
_entity_poly.pdbx_seq_one_letter_code
_entity_poly.pdbx_strand_id
1 'polypeptide(L)'
;MKITEVEAIILRQPAVDDGIADGSQDDLVIRISTDEGVVGIGEVDSAPEAVAALVERSSSHAIAGSLHDLLIGEDPRDVERLWWKMYRGLIYIGRRGIALHALSGIDIALWDIKGKAEGKPVHELLGGATHDRVRAYASMLMPDTPEETAERVAKLCDDGFTAVKLGWGPLGKDPRHDVVLAAAAKEAAGEADILIDAGFGYGNDAQTAIGVARELEQLGVFWLEEPFEPDEYEAYAELADAVDIRIAAGEQDTTVWGFRELIERGHVDLVQPDVTRCGGITEWLRIAALAREHGVETVPHAWKSGIIKAASLQCNAVIPDALFQEYCVADTPINQTLTHERLPLEDGGFVRVPTAPGIGVTLDDEVVERYRVN
;
A
#
# COMPACT_ATOMS: atom_id res chain seq x y z
N MET A 1 -7.00 -13.44 -26.70
CA MET A 1 -7.06 -12.08 -26.10
C MET A 1 -5.72 -11.39 -26.27
N LYS A 2 -5.73 -10.14 -26.68
CA LYS A 2 -4.51 -9.33 -26.86
C LYS A 2 -4.74 -7.94 -26.29
N ILE A 3 -3.72 -7.40 -25.66
CA ILE A 3 -3.70 -6.00 -25.19
C ILE A 3 -3.69 -5.08 -26.42
N THR A 4 -4.64 -4.14 -26.46
CA THR A 4 -4.79 -3.14 -27.53
C THR A 4 -4.40 -1.73 -27.08
N GLU A 5 -4.48 -1.46 -25.77
CA GLU A 5 -4.19 -0.15 -25.19
C GLU A 5 -3.71 -0.28 -23.75
N VAL A 6 -2.80 0.59 -23.35
CA VAL A 6 -2.36 0.78 -21.96
C VAL A 6 -2.40 2.28 -21.71
N GLU A 7 -3.30 2.73 -20.86
CA GLU A 7 -3.56 4.13 -20.53
C GLU A 7 -3.14 4.41 -19.10
N ALA A 8 -2.48 5.55 -18.88
CA ALA A 8 -2.16 6.09 -17.56
C ALA A 8 -3.01 7.35 -17.31
N ILE A 9 -3.97 7.25 -16.42
CA ILE A 9 -4.96 8.30 -16.13
C ILE A 9 -4.55 9.01 -14.86
N ILE A 10 -4.18 10.29 -14.96
CA ILE A 10 -3.82 11.13 -13.82
C ILE A 10 -5.08 11.78 -13.26
N LEU A 11 -5.33 11.56 -11.98
CA LEU A 11 -6.44 12.17 -11.24
C LEU A 11 -5.87 13.14 -10.20
N ARG A 12 -6.52 14.28 -10.00
CA ARG A 12 -6.10 15.27 -9.02
C ARG A 12 -7.26 16.06 -8.44
N GLN A 13 -7.23 16.29 -7.12
CA GLN A 13 -8.17 17.19 -6.47
C GLN A 13 -8.02 18.63 -7.01
N PRO A 14 -9.12 19.39 -7.12
CA PRO A 14 -9.05 20.80 -7.58
C PRO A 14 -8.20 21.71 -6.71
N ALA A 15 -8.06 21.39 -5.43
CA ALA A 15 -7.20 22.07 -4.48
C ALA A 15 -6.31 21.03 -3.80
N VAL A 16 -5.01 21.16 -3.94
CA VAL A 16 -3.98 20.33 -3.31
C VAL A 16 -3.27 21.17 -2.27
N ASP A 17 -3.11 20.63 -1.08
CA ASP A 17 -2.25 21.19 -0.04
C ASP A 17 -0.93 20.43 -0.04
N ASP A 18 0.12 21.04 -0.58
CA ASP A 18 1.48 20.48 -0.65
C ASP A 18 2.26 20.59 0.68
N GLY A 19 1.65 21.16 1.71
CA GLY A 19 2.22 21.28 3.05
C GLY A 19 1.93 20.09 3.97
N ILE A 20 1.07 19.13 3.55
CA ILE A 20 0.71 17.95 4.33
C ILE A 20 1.13 16.66 3.62
N ALA A 21 1.47 15.64 4.41
CA ALA A 21 1.87 14.32 3.89
C ALA A 21 0.64 13.45 3.58
N ASP A 22 -0.30 13.97 2.77
CA ASP A 22 -1.51 13.25 2.37
C ASP A 22 -1.49 12.88 0.89
N GLY A 23 -1.13 11.63 0.60
CA GLY A 23 -1.11 11.08 -0.75
C GLY A 23 -2.50 10.88 -1.38
N SER A 24 -3.62 11.08 -0.66
CA SER A 24 -4.97 10.89 -1.18
C SER A 24 -5.48 12.03 -2.08
N GLN A 25 -4.69 13.09 -2.25
CA GLN A 25 -5.06 14.29 -3.01
C GLN A 25 -4.92 14.15 -4.54
N ASP A 26 -4.13 13.20 -4.99
CA ASP A 26 -4.03 12.80 -6.39
C ASP A 26 -3.98 11.27 -6.53
N ASP A 27 -3.99 10.77 -7.74
CA ASP A 27 -3.92 9.34 -8.02
C ASP A 27 -3.48 9.07 -9.45
N LEU A 28 -3.02 7.85 -9.73
CA LEU A 28 -2.79 7.37 -11.08
C LEU A 28 -3.46 6.01 -11.27
N VAL A 29 -4.41 5.97 -12.17
CA VAL A 29 -5.09 4.74 -12.58
C VAL A 29 -4.46 4.21 -13.87
N ILE A 30 -4.11 2.93 -13.89
CA ILE A 30 -3.77 2.19 -15.11
C ILE A 30 -5.03 1.52 -15.62
N ARG A 31 -5.35 1.77 -16.90
CA ARG A 31 -6.43 1.08 -17.63
C ARG A 31 -5.84 0.32 -18.81
N ILE A 32 -6.12 -0.99 -18.88
CA ILE A 32 -5.63 -1.86 -19.97
C ILE A 32 -6.84 -2.41 -20.72
N SER A 33 -6.92 -2.12 -22.02
CA SER A 33 -7.97 -2.62 -22.92
C SER A 33 -7.49 -3.81 -23.74
N THR A 34 -8.42 -4.72 -24.08
CA THR A 34 -8.14 -5.89 -24.91
C THR A 34 -9.03 -5.96 -26.16
N ASP A 35 -8.59 -6.73 -27.17
CA ASP A 35 -9.34 -6.98 -28.40
C ASP A 35 -10.65 -7.81 -28.19
N GLU A 36 -10.85 -8.38 -27.02
CA GLU A 36 -12.06 -9.09 -26.63
C GLU A 36 -13.01 -8.26 -25.75
N GLY A 37 -12.69 -6.96 -25.53
CA GLY A 37 -13.51 -6.02 -24.75
C GLY A 37 -13.39 -6.19 -23.24
N VAL A 38 -12.49 -7.03 -22.75
CA VAL A 38 -12.18 -7.09 -21.32
C VAL A 38 -11.24 -5.93 -20.98
N VAL A 39 -11.57 -5.19 -19.92
CA VAL A 39 -10.78 -4.05 -19.42
C VAL A 39 -10.32 -4.34 -17.99
N GLY A 40 -9.02 -4.17 -17.75
CA GLY A 40 -8.44 -4.25 -16.41
C GLY A 40 -8.04 -2.89 -15.89
N ILE A 41 -8.06 -2.78 -14.56
CA ILE A 41 -7.70 -1.56 -13.83
C ILE A 41 -6.63 -1.86 -12.78
N GLY A 42 -5.74 -0.90 -12.59
CA GLY A 42 -4.75 -0.90 -11.51
C GLY A 42 -4.54 0.52 -11.01
N GLU A 43 -3.83 0.66 -9.92
CA GLU A 43 -3.54 1.94 -9.26
C GLU A 43 -2.05 2.04 -8.96
N VAL A 44 -1.53 3.25 -8.94
CA VAL A 44 -0.12 3.52 -8.59
C VAL A 44 -0.05 4.65 -7.58
N ASP A 45 0.30 4.33 -6.36
CA ASP A 45 0.61 5.33 -5.34
C ASP A 45 2.05 5.84 -5.51
N SER A 46 2.20 6.96 -6.23
CA SER A 46 3.49 7.56 -6.57
C SER A 46 3.30 8.99 -7.13
N ALA A 47 4.30 9.53 -7.81
CA ALA A 47 4.23 10.78 -8.56
C ALA A 47 3.52 10.55 -9.92
N PRO A 48 2.24 10.94 -10.09
CA PRO A 48 1.44 10.52 -11.23
C PRO A 48 2.04 10.86 -12.59
N GLU A 49 2.55 12.09 -12.78
CA GLU A 49 3.12 12.52 -14.07
C GLU A 49 4.37 11.75 -14.46
N ALA A 50 5.21 11.42 -13.48
CA ALA A 50 6.44 10.69 -13.75
C ALA A 50 6.15 9.22 -14.06
N VAL A 51 5.16 8.61 -13.42
CA VAL A 51 4.70 7.26 -13.74
C VAL A 51 4.05 7.22 -15.11
N ALA A 52 3.14 8.15 -15.44
CA ALA A 52 2.52 8.24 -16.75
C ALA A 52 3.57 8.35 -17.86
N ALA A 53 4.60 9.19 -17.66
CA ALA A 53 5.71 9.31 -18.61
C ALA A 53 6.48 7.99 -18.80
N LEU A 54 6.64 7.16 -17.74
CA LEU A 54 7.27 5.84 -17.88
C LEU A 54 6.40 4.84 -18.63
N VAL A 55 5.10 4.91 -18.48
CA VAL A 55 4.16 4.04 -19.18
C VAL A 55 4.08 4.39 -20.66
N GLU A 56 3.90 5.68 -20.99
CA GLU A 56 3.52 6.16 -22.31
C GLU A 56 4.69 6.53 -23.24
N ARG A 57 5.90 6.73 -22.69
CA ARG A 57 7.06 7.09 -23.51
C ARG A 57 7.34 6.05 -24.58
N SER A 58 7.94 6.46 -25.69
CA SER A 58 8.43 5.55 -26.71
C SER A 58 9.67 4.77 -26.24
N SER A 59 9.82 3.53 -26.71
CA SER A 59 11.05 2.76 -26.54
C SER A 59 12.22 3.44 -27.25
N SER A 60 13.40 3.53 -26.58
CA SER A 60 14.58 4.15 -27.16
C SER A 60 15.57 3.15 -27.74
N HIS A 61 15.69 1.97 -27.13
CA HIS A 61 16.54 0.87 -27.60
C HIS A 61 16.17 -0.44 -26.86
N ALA A 62 16.79 -1.56 -27.24
CA ALA A 62 16.39 -2.91 -26.83
C ALA A 62 16.34 -3.18 -25.29
N ILE A 63 17.11 -2.43 -24.49
CA ILE A 63 17.15 -2.55 -23.03
C ILE A 63 16.51 -1.37 -22.28
N ALA A 64 15.85 -0.45 -23.02
CA ALA A 64 15.12 0.68 -22.48
C ALA A 64 13.73 0.74 -23.13
N GLY A 65 12.97 -0.32 -22.97
CA GLY A 65 11.62 -0.47 -23.49
C GLY A 65 10.63 0.48 -22.79
N SER A 66 9.59 0.91 -23.50
CA SER A 66 8.42 1.52 -22.91
C SER A 66 7.49 0.42 -22.39
N LEU A 67 6.79 0.68 -21.29
CA LEU A 67 5.85 -0.31 -20.76
C LEU A 67 4.69 -0.54 -21.74
N HIS A 68 4.19 0.51 -22.39
CA HIS A 68 3.20 0.41 -23.46
C HIS A 68 3.67 -0.51 -24.60
N ASP A 69 4.84 -0.21 -25.22
CA ASP A 69 5.34 -0.99 -26.37
C ASP A 69 5.65 -2.44 -26.02
N LEU A 70 6.05 -2.71 -24.78
CA LEU A 70 6.31 -4.06 -24.29
C LEU A 70 5.03 -4.92 -24.18
N LEU A 71 3.88 -4.28 -24.01
CA LEU A 71 2.61 -4.97 -23.69
C LEU A 71 1.67 -5.07 -24.88
N ILE A 72 1.66 -4.10 -25.81
CA ILE A 72 0.74 -4.15 -26.95
C ILE A 72 0.90 -5.44 -27.76
N GLY A 73 -0.23 -6.10 -28.03
CA GLY A 73 -0.32 -7.37 -28.75
C GLY A 73 -0.02 -8.62 -27.93
N GLU A 74 0.42 -8.49 -26.67
CA GLU A 74 0.62 -9.61 -25.74
C GLU A 74 -0.71 -10.16 -25.19
N ASP A 75 -0.69 -11.41 -24.71
CA ASP A 75 -1.82 -11.97 -23.97
C ASP A 75 -1.74 -11.54 -22.50
N PRO A 76 -2.71 -10.75 -21.99
CA PRO A 76 -2.67 -10.24 -20.61
C PRO A 76 -2.77 -11.32 -19.53
N ARG A 77 -3.20 -12.55 -19.88
CA ARG A 77 -3.34 -13.65 -18.93
C ARG A 77 -2.00 -14.29 -18.54
N ASP A 78 -0.94 -14.02 -19.31
CA ASP A 78 0.44 -14.46 -19.03
C ASP A 78 1.15 -13.53 -18.03
N VAL A 79 0.50 -13.23 -16.89
CA VAL A 79 0.91 -12.17 -15.96
C VAL A 79 2.37 -12.31 -15.54
N GLU A 80 2.80 -13.48 -15.08
CA GLU A 80 4.17 -13.68 -14.62
C GLU A 80 5.23 -13.49 -15.73
N ARG A 81 4.96 -13.97 -16.94
CA ARG A 81 5.85 -13.74 -18.08
C ARG A 81 5.93 -12.25 -18.44
N LEU A 82 4.80 -11.56 -18.41
CA LEU A 82 4.74 -10.11 -18.68
C LEU A 82 5.44 -9.31 -17.59
N TRP A 83 5.29 -9.70 -16.32
CA TRP A 83 6.05 -9.10 -15.21
C TRP A 83 7.55 -9.12 -15.48
N TRP A 84 8.10 -10.28 -15.82
CA TRP A 84 9.53 -10.41 -16.16
C TRP A 84 9.93 -9.66 -17.43
N LYS A 85 9.04 -9.58 -18.42
CA LYS A 85 9.27 -8.80 -19.65
C LYS A 85 9.39 -7.31 -19.32
N MET A 86 8.47 -6.78 -18.53
CA MET A 86 8.51 -5.39 -18.07
C MET A 86 9.73 -5.09 -17.20
N TYR A 87 10.00 -5.91 -16.20
CA TYR A 87 11.15 -5.76 -15.32
C TYR A 87 12.46 -5.69 -16.10
N ARG A 88 12.68 -6.62 -17.04
CA ARG A 88 13.87 -6.62 -17.89
C ARG A 88 13.94 -5.39 -18.80
N GLY A 89 12.83 -4.95 -19.34
CA GLY A 89 12.74 -3.72 -20.14
C GLY A 89 13.05 -2.44 -19.35
N LEU A 90 12.88 -2.49 -18.02
CA LEU A 90 13.13 -1.36 -17.12
C LEU A 90 14.53 -1.37 -16.48
N ILE A 91 15.29 -2.45 -16.54
CA ILE A 91 16.59 -2.60 -15.81
C ILE A 91 17.52 -1.41 -16.03
N TYR A 92 17.59 -0.88 -17.26
CA TYR A 92 18.47 0.25 -17.61
C TYR A 92 17.93 1.60 -17.09
N ILE A 93 16.62 1.72 -16.91
CA ILE A 93 15.94 2.97 -16.55
C ILE A 93 15.76 3.06 -15.04
N GLY A 94 15.34 1.95 -14.42
CA GLY A 94 15.11 1.86 -12.99
C GLY A 94 14.56 0.49 -12.63
N ARG A 95 15.18 -0.16 -11.67
CA ARG A 95 14.80 -1.48 -11.17
C ARG A 95 14.31 -1.43 -9.71
N ARG A 96 14.09 -0.23 -9.21
CA ARG A 96 13.51 0.10 -7.90
C ARG A 96 12.74 1.41 -8.03
N GLY A 97 11.97 1.77 -7.02
CA GLY A 97 11.21 3.01 -6.95
C GLY A 97 10.25 3.15 -8.14
N ILE A 98 10.14 4.34 -8.69
CA ILE A 98 9.10 4.73 -9.65
C ILE A 98 8.91 3.80 -10.86
N ALA A 99 9.96 3.13 -11.32
CA ALA A 99 9.84 2.16 -12.42
C ALA A 99 9.07 0.91 -11.99
N LEU A 100 9.25 0.48 -10.74
CA LEU A 100 8.49 -0.62 -10.15
C LEU A 100 7.07 -0.18 -9.77
N HIS A 101 6.87 1.06 -9.35
CA HIS A 101 5.52 1.61 -9.13
C HIS A 101 4.69 1.55 -10.42
N ALA A 102 5.25 1.99 -11.56
CA ALA A 102 4.60 1.87 -12.87
C ALA A 102 4.28 0.41 -13.25
N LEU A 103 5.22 -0.51 -13.01
CA LEU A 103 5.03 -1.93 -13.23
C LEU A 103 3.93 -2.49 -12.32
N SER A 104 3.84 -2.03 -11.07
CA SER A 104 2.86 -2.50 -10.09
C SER A 104 1.42 -2.27 -10.53
N GLY A 105 1.09 -1.03 -10.95
CA GLY A 105 -0.24 -0.72 -11.44
C GLY A 105 -0.63 -1.55 -12.66
N ILE A 106 0.34 -1.79 -13.56
CA ILE A 106 0.11 -2.66 -14.73
C ILE A 106 -0.11 -4.13 -14.29
N ASP A 107 0.66 -4.63 -13.35
CA ASP A 107 0.51 -6.01 -12.84
C ASP A 107 -0.87 -6.22 -12.21
N ILE A 108 -1.34 -5.26 -11.40
CA ILE A 108 -2.70 -5.27 -10.84
C ILE A 108 -3.75 -5.34 -11.96
N ALA A 109 -3.63 -4.50 -13.00
CA ALA A 109 -4.56 -4.49 -14.13
C ALA A 109 -4.53 -5.81 -14.93
N LEU A 110 -3.37 -6.44 -15.06
CA LEU A 110 -3.24 -7.76 -15.73
C LEU A 110 -3.93 -8.86 -14.91
N TRP A 111 -3.76 -8.88 -13.59
CA TRP A 111 -4.48 -9.80 -12.72
C TRP A 111 -5.99 -9.56 -12.75
N ASP A 112 -6.41 -8.30 -12.81
CA ASP A 112 -7.82 -7.94 -12.95
C ASP A 112 -8.42 -8.46 -14.27
N ILE A 113 -7.72 -8.30 -15.40
CA ILE A 113 -8.13 -8.88 -16.69
C ILE A 113 -8.22 -10.40 -16.59
N LYS A 114 -7.20 -11.05 -16.03
CA LYS A 114 -7.16 -12.52 -15.92
C LYS A 114 -8.35 -13.04 -15.12
N GLY A 115 -8.64 -12.40 -13.98
CA GLY A 115 -9.81 -12.75 -13.16
C GLY A 115 -11.13 -12.54 -13.89
N LYS A 116 -11.31 -11.42 -14.57
CA LYS A 116 -12.51 -11.12 -15.38
C LYS A 116 -12.67 -12.11 -16.53
N ALA A 117 -11.59 -12.45 -17.23
CA ALA A 117 -11.61 -13.39 -18.34
C ALA A 117 -11.95 -14.83 -17.90
N GLU A 118 -11.55 -15.23 -16.70
CA GLU A 118 -11.84 -16.56 -16.12
C GLU A 118 -13.13 -16.58 -15.29
N GLY A 119 -13.77 -15.42 -15.07
CA GLY A 119 -14.98 -15.29 -14.24
C GLY A 119 -14.72 -15.56 -12.76
N LYS A 120 -13.50 -15.25 -12.26
CA LYS A 120 -13.04 -15.56 -10.90
C LYS A 120 -12.42 -14.33 -10.23
N PRO A 121 -12.57 -14.16 -8.91
CA PRO A 121 -11.78 -13.21 -8.16
C PRO A 121 -10.29 -13.61 -8.17
N VAL A 122 -9.40 -12.64 -7.99
CA VAL A 122 -7.95 -12.88 -8.07
C VAL A 122 -7.49 -13.90 -7.03
N HIS A 123 -7.99 -13.84 -5.79
CA HIS A 123 -7.60 -14.81 -4.75
C HIS A 123 -7.86 -16.28 -5.13
N GLU A 124 -8.90 -16.57 -5.93
CA GLU A 124 -9.13 -17.93 -6.42
C GLU A 124 -8.05 -18.37 -7.43
N LEU A 125 -7.56 -17.44 -8.27
CA LEU A 125 -6.47 -17.70 -9.20
C LEU A 125 -5.12 -17.88 -8.50
N LEU A 126 -4.99 -17.33 -7.30
CA LEU A 126 -3.80 -17.44 -6.44
C LEU A 126 -3.80 -18.70 -5.55
N GLY A 127 -4.79 -19.57 -5.67
CA GLY A 127 -4.85 -20.84 -4.93
C GLY A 127 -6.02 -20.97 -3.96
N GLY A 128 -6.84 -19.95 -3.84
CA GLY A 128 -8.02 -19.90 -2.98
C GLY A 128 -7.81 -19.15 -1.68
N ALA A 129 -8.89 -18.56 -1.18
CA ALA A 129 -8.86 -17.78 0.04
C ALA A 129 -8.71 -18.67 1.29
N THR A 130 -7.86 -18.26 2.21
CA THR A 130 -7.77 -18.77 3.60
C THR A 130 -8.65 -17.94 4.52
N HIS A 131 -8.96 -16.70 4.15
CA HIS A 131 -9.79 -15.76 4.88
C HIS A 131 -10.84 -15.14 3.94
N ASP A 132 -12.09 -15.02 4.39
CA ASP A 132 -13.16 -14.32 3.67
C ASP A 132 -13.27 -12.86 4.06
N ARG A 133 -12.59 -12.45 5.14
CA ARG A 133 -12.48 -11.08 5.65
C ARG A 133 -11.20 -10.91 6.44
N VAL A 134 -10.70 -9.69 6.52
CA VAL A 134 -9.48 -9.33 7.24
C VAL A 134 -9.81 -8.22 8.23
N ARG A 135 -9.22 -8.25 9.43
CA ARG A 135 -9.33 -7.16 10.40
C ARG A 135 -8.69 -5.91 9.84
N ALA A 136 -9.42 -4.79 9.85
CA ALA A 136 -8.91 -3.52 9.36
C ALA A 136 -8.39 -2.64 10.50
N TYR A 137 -7.37 -1.84 10.21
CA TYR A 137 -7.08 -0.66 11.02
C TYR A 137 -7.43 0.61 10.24
N ALA A 138 -8.05 1.59 10.95
CA ALA A 138 -8.21 2.92 10.40
C ALA A 138 -6.84 3.59 10.31
N SER A 139 -6.47 4.10 9.14
CA SER A 139 -5.21 4.80 8.94
C SER A 139 -5.45 6.28 8.68
N MET A 140 -4.84 7.15 9.50
CA MET A 140 -5.00 8.60 9.44
C MET A 140 -3.69 9.32 9.78
N LEU A 141 -3.58 10.58 9.33
CA LEU A 141 -2.48 11.46 9.74
C LEU A 141 -2.59 11.80 11.24
N MET A 142 -1.44 11.85 11.93
CA MET A 142 -1.37 12.24 13.34
C MET A 142 -1.78 13.71 13.52
N PRO A 143 -2.78 14.02 14.38
CA PRO A 143 -3.11 15.40 14.74
C PRO A 143 -2.01 16.07 15.55
N ASP A 144 -2.02 17.40 15.56
CA ASP A 144 -1.00 18.19 16.28
C ASP A 144 -1.17 18.22 17.80
N THR A 145 -2.39 17.95 18.30
CA THR A 145 -2.71 18.06 19.73
C THR A 145 -3.27 16.76 20.33
N PRO A 146 -3.00 16.49 21.62
CA PRO A 146 -3.55 15.31 22.31
C PRO A 146 -5.09 15.30 22.32
N GLU A 147 -5.72 16.46 22.45
CA GLU A 147 -7.18 16.59 22.49
C GLU A 147 -7.81 16.18 21.14
N GLU A 148 -7.26 16.66 20.03
CA GLU A 148 -7.73 16.30 18.69
C GLU A 148 -7.44 14.82 18.39
N THR A 149 -6.28 14.32 18.81
CA THR A 149 -5.92 12.91 18.69
C THR A 149 -6.95 12.02 19.41
N ALA A 150 -7.27 12.35 20.66
CA ALA A 150 -8.26 11.60 21.44
C ALA A 150 -9.66 11.63 20.80
N GLU A 151 -10.11 12.81 20.33
CA GLU A 151 -11.41 12.98 19.68
C GLU A 151 -11.52 12.12 18.41
N ARG A 152 -10.50 12.17 17.54
CA ARG A 152 -10.52 11.42 16.27
C ARG A 152 -10.44 9.90 16.50
N VAL A 153 -9.60 9.45 17.42
CA VAL A 153 -9.47 8.03 17.76
C VAL A 153 -10.79 7.51 18.33
N ALA A 154 -11.40 8.22 19.30
CA ALA A 154 -12.68 7.83 19.86
C ALA A 154 -13.77 7.70 18.78
N LYS A 155 -13.83 8.66 17.85
CA LYS A 155 -14.76 8.61 16.73
C LYS A 155 -14.55 7.37 15.86
N LEU A 156 -13.30 7.02 15.49
CA LEU A 156 -13.03 5.84 14.68
C LEU A 156 -13.39 4.54 15.39
N CYS A 157 -13.19 4.47 16.71
CA CYS A 157 -13.63 3.33 17.52
C CYS A 157 -15.17 3.25 17.57
N ASP A 158 -15.87 4.38 17.68
CA ASP A 158 -17.35 4.44 17.63
C ASP A 158 -17.87 4.05 16.22
N ASP A 159 -17.12 4.35 15.16
CA ASP A 159 -17.41 3.93 13.77
C ASP A 159 -17.15 2.41 13.55
N GLY A 160 -16.63 1.68 14.56
CA GLY A 160 -16.48 0.23 14.57
C GLY A 160 -15.07 -0.30 14.33
N PHE A 161 -14.04 0.57 14.16
CA PHE A 161 -12.66 0.11 14.07
C PHE A 161 -12.16 -0.41 15.42
N THR A 162 -11.43 -1.52 15.38
CA THR A 162 -10.80 -2.14 16.55
C THR A 162 -9.27 -1.92 16.58
N ALA A 163 -8.74 -1.23 15.58
CA ALA A 163 -7.35 -0.80 15.50
C ALA A 163 -7.27 0.54 14.75
N VAL A 164 -6.36 1.43 15.17
CA VAL A 164 -6.15 2.77 14.57
C VAL A 164 -4.65 3.02 14.43
N LYS A 165 -4.22 3.36 13.21
CA LYS A 165 -2.88 3.85 12.90
C LYS A 165 -2.89 5.37 12.78
N LEU A 166 -1.96 6.03 13.46
CA LEU A 166 -1.74 7.46 13.38
C LEU A 166 -0.30 7.69 12.95
N GLY A 167 -0.11 8.46 11.88
CA GLY A 167 1.22 8.62 11.31
C GLY A 167 1.56 10.02 10.84
N TRP A 168 2.85 10.23 10.57
CA TRP A 168 3.40 11.46 10.00
C TRP A 168 3.12 12.72 10.86
N GLY A 169 2.82 13.86 10.23
CA GLY A 169 2.43 15.10 10.92
C GLY A 169 3.50 15.65 11.87
N PRO A 170 3.22 15.74 13.19
CA PRO A 170 4.16 16.27 14.18
C PRO A 170 5.21 15.26 14.64
N LEU A 171 5.04 13.93 14.35
CA LEU A 171 5.91 12.89 14.86
C LEU A 171 7.38 13.07 14.44
N GLY A 172 8.28 12.76 15.35
CA GLY A 172 9.73 12.94 15.19
C GLY A 172 10.26 14.35 15.46
N LYS A 173 9.39 15.37 15.55
CA LYS A 173 9.81 16.75 15.82
C LYS A 173 10.16 17.01 17.29
N ASP A 174 9.42 16.39 18.20
CA ASP A 174 9.65 16.40 19.64
C ASP A 174 9.31 15.00 20.22
N PRO A 175 10.31 14.19 20.54
CA PRO A 175 10.11 12.83 21.07
C PRO A 175 9.23 12.74 22.33
N ARG A 176 9.20 13.79 23.14
CA ARG A 176 8.33 13.85 24.33
C ARG A 176 6.88 14.09 23.94
N HIS A 177 6.66 14.94 22.92
CA HIS A 177 5.33 15.21 22.39
C HIS A 177 4.76 13.97 21.70
N ASP A 178 5.59 13.22 20.98
CA ASP A 178 5.20 11.96 20.32
C ASP A 178 4.58 10.97 21.31
N VAL A 179 5.22 10.81 22.47
CA VAL A 179 4.71 9.95 23.56
C VAL A 179 3.39 10.49 24.14
N VAL A 180 3.26 11.81 24.29
CA VAL A 180 2.01 12.43 24.78
C VAL A 180 0.85 12.21 23.80
N LEU A 181 1.08 12.33 22.50
CA LEU A 181 0.09 12.05 21.47
C LEU A 181 -0.33 10.56 21.46
N ALA A 182 0.65 9.67 21.54
CA ALA A 182 0.40 8.23 21.61
C ALA A 182 -0.39 7.82 22.87
N ALA A 183 -0.08 8.45 24.02
CA ALA A 183 -0.80 8.22 25.26
C ALA A 183 -2.27 8.67 25.16
N ALA A 184 -2.53 9.84 24.57
CA ALA A 184 -3.88 10.34 24.32
C ALA A 184 -4.66 9.41 23.38
N ALA A 185 -4.02 8.94 22.31
CA ALA A 185 -4.60 7.95 21.40
C ALA A 185 -4.97 6.66 22.14
N LYS A 186 -4.06 6.13 22.96
CA LYS A 186 -4.25 4.87 23.67
C LYS A 186 -5.35 4.97 24.73
N GLU A 187 -5.42 6.08 25.44
CA GLU A 187 -6.52 6.33 26.44
C GLU A 187 -7.88 6.38 25.75
N ALA A 188 -7.97 7.08 24.60
CA ALA A 188 -9.22 7.22 23.87
C ALA A 188 -9.66 5.93 23.14
N ALA A 189 -8.70 5.08 22.76
CA ALA A 189 -8.98 3.83 22.04
C ALA A 189 -9.61 2.73 22.91
N GLY A 190 -9.47 2.80 24.22
CA GLY A 190 -9.93 1.72 25.13
C GLY A 190 -9.25 0.39 24.80
N GLU A 191 -10.03 -0.59 24.36
CA GLU A 191 -9.53 -1.93 24.01
C GLU A 191 -8.96 -2.03 22.58
N ALA A 192 -9.11 -0.99 21.75
CA ALA A 192 -8.58 -1.02 20.39
C ALA A 192 -7.05 -0.91 20.37
N ASP A 193 -6.44 -1.53 19.36
CA ASP A 193 -5.01 -1.42 19.14
C ASP A 193 -4.64 -0.05 18.56
N ILE A 194 -3.56 0.54 19.08
CA ILE A 194 -2.96 1.76 18.53
C ILE A 194 -1.65 1.39 17.86
N LEU A 195 -1.47 1.92 16.64
CA LEU A 195 -0.31 1.75 15.80
C LEU A 195 0.25 3.14 15.50
N ILE A 196 1.56 3.31 15.60
CA ILE A 196 2.23 4.60 15.39
C ILE A 196 3.17 4.48 14.20
N ASP A 197 2.99 5.38 13.24
CA ASP A 197 3.84 5.50 12.06
C ASP A 197 4.64 6.80 12.15
N ALA A 198 5.93 6.69 12.41
CA ALA A 198 6.79 7.84 12.63
C ALA A 198 7.17 8.60 11.35
N GLY A 199 6.89 8.06 10.14
CA GLY A 199 7.15 8.75 8.88
C GLY A 199 8.58 9.27 8.73
N PHE A 200 9.58 8.43 9.06
CA PHE A 200 11.02 8.74 9.08
C PHE A 200 11.42 9.81 10.11
N GLY A 201 10.55 10.12 11.09
CA GLY A 201 10.70 11.27 11.98
C GLY A 201 11.98 11.29 12.82
N TYR A 202 12.63 10.14 13.05
CA TYR A 202 13.89 10.06 13.79
C TYR A 202 15.13 9.99 12.89
N GLY A 203 14.95 10.06 11.55
CA GLY A 203 16.06 10.06 10.57
C GLY A 203 16.92 8.82 10.65
N ASN A 204 18.05 8.90 11.35
CA ASN A 204 18.95 7.77 11.66
C ASN A 204 19.38 7.75 13.14
N ASP A 205 18.67 8.48 14.01
CA ASP A 205 18.97 8.55 15.45
C ASP A 205 18.31 7.37 16.21
N ALA A 206 18.95 6.21 16.16
CA ALA A 206 18.46 5.01 16.84
C ALA A 206 18.29 5.22 18.35
N GLN A 207 19.12 6.03 19.01
CA GLN A 207 19.03 6.23 20.47
C GLN A 207 17.76 7.00 20.85
N THR A 208 17.39 8.02 20.07
CA THR A 208 16.12 8.74 20.27
C THR A 208 14.94 7.81 20.02
N ALA A 209 14.94 7.05 18.91
CA ALA A 209 13.88 6.10 18.58
C ALA A 209 13.71 5.01 19.64
N ILE A 210 14.81 4.43 20.17
CA ILE A 210 14.77 3.46 21.27
C ILE A 210 14.13 4.06 22.53
N GLY A 211 14.45 5.32 22.85
CA GLY A 211 13.83 6.04 23.96
C GLY A 211 12.31 6.13 23.81
N VAL A 212 11.83 6.57 22.65
CA VAL A 212 10.39 6.68 22.34
C VAL A 212 9.73 5.29 22.30
N ALA A 213 10.33 4.33 21.61
CA ALA A 213 9.78 2.98 21.47
C ALA A 213 9.53 2.30 22.84
N ARG A 214 10.43 2.49 23.81
CA ARG A 214 10.24 1.98 25.18
C ARG A 214 9.06 2.61 25.93
N GLU A 215 8.78 3.89 25.69
CA GLU A 215 7.60 4.54 26.25
C GLU A 215 6.33 4.05 25.53
N LEU A 216 6.36 3.90 24.21
CA LEU A 216 5.25 3.34 23.43
C LEU A 216 4.94 1.88 23.85
N GLU A 217 5.97 1.09 24.11
CA GLU A 217 5.84 -0.27 24.64
C GLU A 217 5.12 -0.30 25.99
N GLN A 218 5.49 0.60 26.92
CA GLN A 218 4.81 0.72 28.22
C GLN A 218 3.35 1.15 28.11
N LEU A 219 3.01 1.95 27.08
CA LEU A 219 1.63 2.34 26.76
C LEU A 219 0.84 1.19 26.11
N GLY A 220 1.50 0.12 25.64
CA GLY A 220 0.88 -0.98 24.92
C GLY A 220 0.49 -0.60 23.51
N VAL A 221 1.29 0.23 22.82
CA VAL A 221 1.21 0.47 21.38
C VAL A 221 1.57 -0.83 20.66
N PHE A 222 0.86 -1.14 19.56
CA PHE A 222 0.98 -2.44 18.90
C PHE A 222 2.24 -2.55 18.05
N TRP A 223 2.58 -1.49 17.28
CA TRP A 223 3.86 -1.36 16.56
C TRP A 223 4.33 0.09 16.44
N LEU A 224 5.63 0.25 16.16
CA LEU A 224 6.23 1.49 15.67
C LEU A 224 6.66 1.26 14.21
N GLU A 225 6.08 2.06 13.29
CA GLU A 225 6.27 1.98 11.85
C GLU A 225 7.22 3.08 11.38
N GLU A 226 8.09 2.76 10.43
CA GLU A 226 9.02 3.66 9.73
C GLU A 226 9.68 4.74 10.60
N PRO A 227 10.35 4.36 11.74
CA PRO A 227 11.04 5.34 12.59
C PRO A 227 12.20 6.04 11.87
N PHE A 228 12.83 5.38 10.89
CA PHE A 228 14.04 5.83 10.18
C PHE A 228 13.82 5.93 8.66
N GLU A 229 14.75 6.60 7.97
CA GLU A 229 14.80 6.57 6.51
C GLU A 229 14.94 5.11 6.00
N PRO A 230 14.38 4.77 4.83
CA PRO A 230 14.25 3.37 4.40
C PRO A 230 15.56 2.59 4.26
N ASP A 231 16.68 3.26 3.93
CA ASP A 231 18.00 2.62 3.75
C ASP A 231 18.84 2.52 5.04
N GLU A 232 18.32 2.96 6.20
CA GLU A 232 19.01 2.97 7.49
C GLU A 232 18.89 1.62 8.24
N TYR A 233 19.17 0.51 7.56
CA TYR A 233 19.00 -0.85 8.08
C TYR A 233 19.71 -1.10 9.42
N GLU A 234 20.90 -0.53 9.63
CA GLU A 234 21.66 -0.67 10.87
C GLU A 234 20.94 0.02 12.05
N ALA A 235 20.25 1.15 11.81
CA ALA A 235 19.46 1.82 12.83
C ALA A 235 18.19 1.01 13.16
N TYR A 236 17.54 0.43 12.17
CA TYR A 236 16.42 -0.50 12.36
C TYR A 236 16.84 -1.70 13.22
N ALA A 237 17.95 -2.34 12.90
CA ALA A 237 18.47 -3.48 13.67
C ALA A 237 18.81 -3.10 15.12
N GLU A 238 19.46 -1.94 15.34
CA GLU A 238 19.77 -1.44 16.68
C GLU A 238 18.50 -1.21 17.50
N LEU A 239 17.45 -0.66 16.88
CA LEU A 239 16.15 -0.45 17.52
C LEU A 239 15.47 -1.79 17.83
N ALA A 240 15.32 -2.67 16.83
CA ALA A 240 14.64 -3.95 16.98
C ALA A 240 15.30 -4.83 18.05
N ASP A 241 16.64 -4.84 18.13
CA ASP A 241 17.39 -5.59 19.14
C ASP A 241 17.27 -4.98 20.57
N ALA A 242 16.77 -3.74 20.71
CA ALA A 242 16.73 -2.99 21.98
C ALA A 242 15.35 -2.92 22.64
N VAL A 243 14.28 -3.31 21.96
CA VAL A 243 12.87 -3.16 22.41
C VAL A 243 12.07 -4.44 22.13
N ASP A 244 10.91 -4.58 22.79
CA ASP A 244 9.98 -5.70 22.57
C ASP A 244 8.73 -5.26 21.77
N ILE A 245 8.49 -3.94 21.57
CA ILE A 245 7.46 -3.45 20.66
C ILE A 245 7.82 -3.84 19.23
N ARG A 246 6.81 -4.25 18.43
CA ARG A 246 7.03 -4.62 17.03
C ARG A 246 7.52 -3.43 16.20
N ILE A 247 8.50 -3.66 15.35
CA ILE A 247 9.01 -2.69 14.39
C ILE A 247 8.49 -3.06 13.00
N ALA A 248 7.79 -2.11 12.35
CA ALA A 248 7.20 -2.28 11.04
C ALA A 248 7.83 -1.31 10.03
N ALA A 249 8.03 -1.76 8.80
CA ALA A 249 8.53 -0.92 7.70
C ALA A 249 8.31 -1.56 6.33
N GLY A 250 8.50 -0.78 5.25
CA GLY A 250 8.62 -1.34 3.91
C GLY A 250 7.65 -0.76 2.88
N GLU A 251 6.82 0.22 3.20
CA GLU A 251 5.94 0.85 2.20
C GLU A 251 6.73 1.56 1.07
N GLN A 252 7.97 1.97 1.34
CA GLN A 252 8.86 2.58 0.35
C GLN A 252 9.70 1.56 -0.43
N ASP A 253 9.75 0.30 0.05
CA ASP A 253 10.56 -0.72 -0.56
C ASP A 253 9.92 -1.34 -1.80
N THR A 254 10.78 -1.79 -2.71
CA THR A 254 10.34 -2.45 -3.94
C THR A 254 11.06 -3.78 -4.12
N THR A 255 10.32 -4.76 -4.62
CA THR A 255 10.79 -6.10 -4.96
C THR A 255 11.27 -6.94 -3.77
N VAL A 256 11.24 -8.25 -3.95
CA VAL A 256 11.77 -9.22 -2.98
C VAL A 256 13.23 -8.95 -2.58
N TRP A 257 14.00 -8.26 -3.41
CA TRP A 257 15.41 -7.92 -3.08
C TRP A 257 15.53 -6.77 -2.08
N GLY A 258 14.66 -5.74 -2.16
CA GLY A 258 14.60 -4.68 -1.15
C GLY A 258 14.13 -5.23 0.19
N PHE A 259 13.03 -5.97 0.17
CA PHE A 259 12.48 -6.58 1.38
C PHE A 259 13.43 -7.59 2.04
N ARG A 260 14.28 -8.27 1.27
CA ARG A 260 15.32 -9.13 1.82
C ARG A 260 16.34 -8.33 2.64
N GLU A 261 16.81 -7.19 2.13
CA GLU A 261 17.72 -6.31 2.87
C GLU A 261 17.06 -5.81 4.18
N LEU A 262 15.80 -5.37 4.09
CA LEU A 262 15.04 -4.91 5.27
C LEU A 262 14.89 -6.02 6.33
N ILE A 263 14.54 -7.24 5.92
CA ILE A 263 14.38 -8.39 6.83
C ILE A 263 15.73 -8.83 7.41
N GLU A 264 16.74 -9.08 6.55
CA GLU A 264 18.00 -9.71 6.98
C GLU A 264 18.96 -8.74 7.67
N ARG A 265 18.85 -7.42 7.40
CA ARG A 265 19.71 -6.39 7.99
C ARG A 265 18.97 -5.46 8.94
N GLY A 266 17.70 -5.17 8.67
CA GLY A 266 16.90 -4.27 9.50
C GLY A 266 16.25 -4.97 10.70
N HIS A 267 16.16 -6.31 10.71
CA HIS A 267 15.56 -7.12 11.78
C HIS A 267 14.12 -6.74 12.12
N VAL A 268 13.36 -6.22 11.15
CA VAL A 268 11.97 -5.81 11.37
C VAL A 268 11.05 -7.00 11.68
N ASP A 269 10.03 -6.79 12.50
CA ASP A 269 9.05 -7.82 12.87
C ASP A 269 7.93 -7.95 11.83
N LEU A 270 7.62 -6.84 11.13
CA LEU A 270 6.60 -6.78 10.08
C LEU A 270 7.15 -6.08 8.84
N VAL A 271 6.80 -6.61 7.67
CA VAL A 271 7.01 -5.92 6.40
C VAL A 271 5.67 -5.41 5.84
N GLN A 272 5.71 -4.22 5.24
CA GLN A 272 4.50 -3.53 4.76
C GLN A 272 4.55 -3.25 3.25
N PRO A 273 4.56 -4.30 2.40
CA PRO A 273 4.61 -4.10 0.96
C PRO A 273 3.33 -3.43 0.46
N ASP A 274 3.49 -2.34 -0.26
CA ASP A 274 2.42 -1.68 -0.99
C ASP A 274 2.25 -2.34 -2.37
N VAL A 275 1.07 -2.89 -2.64
CA VAL A 275 0.80 -3.61 -3.90
C VAL A 275 0.90 -2.69 -5.12
N THR A 276 0.76 -1.38 -4.96
CA THR A 276 0.88 -0.37 -6.02
C THR A 276 2.31 0.13 -6.23
N ARG A 277 3.24 -0.25 -5.34
CA ARG A 277 4.65 0.18 -5.35
C ARG A 277 5.62 -0.99 -5.44
N CYS A 278 5.42 -2.07 -4.72
CA CYS A 278 6.40 -3.14 -4.51
C CYS A 278 6.69 -4.00 -5.74
N GLY A 279 5.87 -3.92 -6.79
CA GLY A 279 5.96 -4.74 -8.01
C GLY A 279 4.64 -5.45 -8.34
N GLY A 280 3.51 -5.00 -7.78
CA GLY A 280 2.18 -5.55 -8.02
C GLY A 280 1.86 -6.78 -7.17
N ILE A 281 0.72 -7.39 -7.46
CA ILE A 281 0.24 -8.62 -6.81
C ILE A 281 1.27 -9.76 -6.95
N THR A 282 1.87 -9.90 -8.13
CA THR A 282 2.87 -10.93 -8.42
C THR A 282 4.06 -10.85 -7.47
N GLU A 283 4.60 -9.67 -7.25
CA GLU A 283 5.78 -9.48 -6.40
C GLU A 283 5.43 -9.44 -4.91
N TRP A 284 4.27 -8.88 -4.58
CA TRP A 284 3.76 -8.86 -3.21
C TRP A 284 3.70 -10.27 -2.61
N LEU A 285 3.22 -11.25 -3.37
CA LEU A 285 3.18 -12.66 -2.93
C LEU A 285 4.58 -13.26 -2.73
N ARG A 286 5.56 -12.86 -3.56
CA ARG A 286 6.96 -13.31 -3.39
C ARG A 286 7.56 -12.70 -2.12
N ILE A 287 7.23 -11.44 -1.83
CA ILE A 287 7.66 -10.76 -0.61
C ILE A 287 7.04 -11.44 0.62
N ALA A 288 5.73 -11.71 0.61
CA ALA A 288 5.06 -12.41 1.70
C ALA A 288 5.62 -13.83 1.93
N ALA A 289 5.97 -14.55 0.86
CA ALA A 289 6.64 -15.85 0.98
C ALA A 289 8.02 -15.73 1.62
N LEU A 290 8.83 -14.74 1.22
CA LEU A 290 10.13 -14.45 1.81
C LEU A 290 10.01 -14.08 3.29
N ALA A 291 9.10 -13.16 3.63
CA ALA A 291 8.87 -12.75 5.02
C ALA A 291 8.53 -13.94 5.91
N ARG A 292 7.62 -14.80 5.45
CA ARG A 292 7.22 -16.01 6.16
C ARG A 292 8.39 -17.01 6.35
N GLU A 293 9.28 -17.17 5.37
CA GLU A 293 10.49 -17.99 5.50
C GLU A 293 11.40 -17.52 6.64
N HIS A 294 11.37 -16.22 6.95
CA HIS A 294 12.15 -15.60 8.02
C HIS A 294 11.36 -15.40 9.33
N GLY A 295 10.10 -15.82 9.38
CA GLY A 295 9.23 -15.63 10.56
C GLY A 295 8.76 -14.19 10.77
N VAL A 296 8.80 -13.38 9.73
CA VAL A 296 8.36 -11.97 9.69
C VAL A 296 6.92 -11.91 9.19
N GLU A 297 6.08 -11.10 9.83
CA GLU A 297 4.67 -10.91 9.45
C GLU A 297 4.56 -9.99 8.23
N THR A 298 3.50 -10.15 7.43
CA THR A 298 3.22 -9.27 6.28
C THR A 298 1.88 -8.57 6.47
N VAL A 299 1.90 -7.25 6.43
CA VAL A 299 0.71 -6.40 6.49
C VAL A 299 0.79 -5.40 5.32
N PRO A 300 -0.23 -5.28 4.44
CA PRO A 300 -0.12 -4.36 3.32
C PRO A 300 -0.19 -2.91 3.78
N HIS A 301 0.65 -2.02 3.21
CA HIS A 301 0.37 -0.60 3.12
C HIS A 301 -0.72 -0.36 2.06
N ALA A 302 -1.70 0.54 2.31
CA ALA A 302 -2.80 0.82 1.37
C ALA A 302 -3.44 2.20 1.59
N TRP A 303 -2.71 3.28 1.29
CA TRP A 303 -3.12 4.67 1.50
C TRP A 303 -3.69 5.35 0.25
N LYS A 304 -4.56 4.72 -0.50
CA LYS A 304 -5.22 5.32 -1.69
C LYS A 304 -6.66 4.85 -1.80
N SER A 305 -7.14 4.63 -2.99
CA SER A 305 -8.55 4.40 -3.30
C SER A 305 -9.05 2.97 -3.01
N GLY A 306 -10.26 2.69 -3.46
CA GLY A 306 -10.85 1.34 -3.43
C GLY A 306 -10.07 0.31 -4.26
N ILE A 307 -9.22 0.72 -5.22
CA ILE A 307 -8.45 -0.20 -6.07
C ILE A 307 -7.33 -0.85 -5.27
N ILE A 308 -6.47 -0.06 -4.60
CA ILE A 308 -5.41 -0.62 -3.75
C ILE A 308 -5.97 -1.46 -2.62
N LYS A 309 -7.06 -1.00 -2.00
CA LYS A 309 -7.76 -1.74 -0.93
C LYS A 309 -8.23 -3.10 -1.43
N ALA A 310 -8.88 -3.16 -2.60
CA ALA A 310 -9.34 -4.40 -3.21
C ALA A 310 -8.16 -5.33 -3.57
N ALA A 311 -7.12 -4.80 -4.23
CA ALA A 311 -5.94 -5.57 -4.63
C ALA A 311 -5.20 -6.15 -3.41
N SER A 312 -5.01 -5.34 -2.35
CA SER A 312 -4.41 -5.78 -1.09
C SER A 312 -5.24 -6.86 -0.39
N LEU A 313 -6.58 -6.72 -0.38
CA LEU A 313 -7.47 -7.75 0.17
C LEU A 313 -7.39 -9.07 -0.60
N GLN A 314 -7.22 -9.04 -1.94
CA GLN A 314 -6.99 -10.26 -2.72
C GLN A 314 -5.68 -10.96 -2.32
N CYS A 315 -4.63 -10.19 -2.02
CA CYS A 315 -3.35 -10.71 -1.53
C CYS A 315 -3.48 -11.25 -0.09
N ASN A 316 -4.06 -10.48 0.82
CA ASN A 316 -4.30 -10.88 2.20
C ASN A 316 -5.15 -12.15 2.31
N ALA A 317 -6.11 -12.33 1.41
CA ALA A 317 -7.00 -13.50 1.42
C ALA A 317 -6.26 -14.83 1.31
N VAL A 318 -5.08 -14.87 0.68
CA VAL A 318 -4.36 -16.11 0.36
C VAL A 318 -3.19 -16.41 1.29
N ILE A 319 -2.76 -15.46 2.11
CA ILE A 319 -1.73 -15.72 3.13
C ILE A 319 -2.36 -16.29 4.41
N PRO A 320 -1.73 -17.29 5.05
CA PRO A 320 -2.33 -17.95 6.23
C PRO A 320 -2.52 -17.03 7.44
N ASP A 321 -1.61 -16.07 7.58
CA ASP A 321 -1.41 -15.30 8.81
C ASP A 321 -1.75 -13.81 8.59
N ALA A 322 -2.81 -13.51 7.80
CA ALA A 322 -3.25 -12.14 7.55
C ALA A 322 -3.68 -11.44 8.85
N LEU A 323 -2.83 -10.53 9.33
CA LEU A 323 -3.04 -9.83 10.60
C LEU A 323 -4.00 -8.66 10.45
N PHE A 324 -3.70 -7.76 9.51
CA PHE A 324 -4.47 -6.55 9.26
C PHE A 324 -4.59 -6.21 7.77
N GLN A 325 -5.62 -5.41 7.47
CA GLN A 325 -5.77 -4.65 6.23
C GLN A 325 -5.75 -3.16 6.56
N GLU A 326 -4.86 -2.40 5.94
CA GLU A 326 -4.91 -0.95 6.04
C GLU A 326 -6.18 -0.40 5.41
N TYR A 327 -6.83 0.52 6.12
CA TYR A 327 -8.04 1.20 5.69
C TYR A 327 -7.84 2.71 5.79
N CYS A 328 -7.41 3.34 4.69
CA CYS A 328 -7.30 4.79 4.61
C CYS A 328 -8.65 5.45 4.86
N VAL A 329 -8.72 6.34 5.86
CA VAL A 329 -9.93 7.08 6.22
C VAL A 329 -9.88 8.54 5.76
N ALA A 330 -8.92 8.91 4.89
CA ALA A 330 -8.86 10.24 4.31
C ALA A 330 -10.17 10.58 3.58
N ASP A 331 -10.74 11.74 3.92
CA ASP A 331 -12.02 12.21 3.36
C ASP A 331 -11.78 13.02 2.07
N THR A 332 -11.20 12.36 1.06
CA THR A 332 -11.08 12.95 -0.28
C THR A 332 -12.00 12.23 -1.26
N PRO A 333 -12.64 12.96 -2.19
CA PRO A 333 -13.52 12.34 -3.17
C PRO A 333 -12.86 11.22 -3.98
N ILE A 334 -11.58 11.36 -4.37
CA ILE A 334 -10.85 10.30 -5.09
C ILE A 334 -10.77 9.05 -4.23
N ASN A 335 -10.27 9.17 -2.98
CA ASN A 335 -10.16 8.02 -2.09
C ASN A 335 -11.53 7.35 -1.83
N GLN A 336 -12.58 8.16 -1.62
CA GLN A 336 -13.88 7.65 -1.19
C GLN A 336 -14.78 7.19 -2.35
N THR A 337 -14.57 7.70 -3.58
CA THR A 337 -15.59 7.52 -4.63
C THR A 337 -15.08 7.00 -5.98
N LEU A 338 -13.78 6.74 -6.12
CA LEU A 338 -13.18 6.29 -7.38
C LEU A 338 -13.71 4.93 -7.87
N THR A 339 -14.17 4.07 -6.95
CA THR A 339 -14.78 2.77 -7.30
C THR A 339 -16.25 2.73 -6.91
N HIS A 340 -17.08 1.98 -7.66
CA HIS A 340 -18.47 1.77 -7.31
C HIS A 340 -18.64 0.96 -6.03
N GLU A 341 -17.81 -0.07 -5.83
CA GLU A 341 -17.79 -0.91 -4.64
C GLU A 341 -17.00 -0.21 -3.51
N ARG A 342 -17.65 0.00 -2.36
CA ARG A 342 -17.08 0.79 -1.24
C ARG A 342 -16.27 0.00 -0.24
N LEU A 343 -16.34 -1.33 -0.26
CA LEU A 343 -15.67 -2.24 0.69
C LEU A 343 -15.84 -1.77 2.15
N PRO A 344 -17.07 -1.75 2.67
CA PRO A 344 -17.35 -1.16 3.98
C PRO A 344 -16.75 -1.99 5.12
N LEU A 345 -16.54 -1.31 6.25
CA LEU A 345 -16.25 -1.98 7.51
C LEU A 345 -17.45 -2.81 7.94
N GLU A 346 -17.22 -4.06 8.36
CA GLU A 346 -18.20 -4.97 8.94
C GLU A 346 -18.04 -5.04 10.47
N ASP A 347 -19.02 -5.66 11.14
CA ASP A 347 -19.01 -5.86 12.59
C ASP A 347 -17.70 -6.50 13.08
N GLY A 348 -17.14 -5.92 14.15
CA GLY A 348 -15.87 -6.36 14.74
C GLY A 348 -14.62 -5.80 14.07
N GLY A 349 -14.77 -4.79 13.20
CA GLY A 349 -13.63 -4.11 12.56
C GLY A 349 -13.04 -4.89 11.39
N PHE A 350 -13.84 -5.66 10.66
CA PHE A 350 -13.39 -6.45 9.51
C PHE A 350 -13.81 -5.82 8.18
N VAL A 351 -13.03 -6.09 7.14
CA VAL A 351 -13.40 -5.81 5.75
C VAL A 351 -13.43 -7.11 4.97
N ARG A 352 -14.51 -7.31 4.22
CA ARG A 352 -14.72 -8.51 3.42
C ARG A 352 -13.87 -8.51 2.16
N VAL A 353 -13.28 -9.66 1.85
CA VAL A 353 -12.55 -9.89 0.59
C VAL A 353 -13.55 -9.85 -0.57
N PRO A 354 -13.31 -9.04 -1.63
CA PRO A 354 -14.17 -8.98 -2.79
C PRO A 354 -14.22 -10.32 -3.54
N THR A 355 -15.42 -10.75 -3.93
CA THR A 355 -15.66 -12.03 -4.63
C THR A 355 -16.09 -11.89 -6.09
N ALA A 356 -16.27 -10.66 -6.57
CA ALA A 356 -16.53 -10.42 -7.99
C ALA A 356 -15.26 -10.72 -8.84
N PRO A 357 -15.42 -11.08 -10.13
CA PRO A 357 -14.28 -11.36 -11.00
C PRO A 357 -13.25 -10.24 -11.08
N GLY A 358 -11.97 -10.59 -11.19
CA GLY A 358 -10.85 -9.66 -11.15
C GLY A 358 -10.47 -9.29 -9.71
N ILE A 359 -10.06 -8.05 -9.49
CA ILE A 359 -9.80 -7.53 -8.13
C ILE A 359 -11.10 -7.27 -7.35
N GLY A 360 -12.25 -7.31 -8.03
CA GLY A 360 -13.57 -7.24 -7.41
C GLY A 360 -14.14 -5.86 -7.22
N VAL A 361 -13.55 -4.84 -7.85
CA VAL A 361 -14.08 -3.46 -7.90
C VAL A 361 -14.06 -2.93 -9.34
N THR A 362 -14.87 -1.91 -9.59
CA THR A 362 -15.00 -1.24 -10.90
C THR A 362 -14.86 0.27 -10.74
N LEU A 363 -14.28 0.93 -11.76
CA LEU A 363 -14.13 2.38 -11.76
C LEU A 363 -15.50 3.07 -11.90
N ASP A 364 -15.64 4.18 -11.20
CA ASP A 364 -16.68 5.16 -11.46
C ASP A 364 -16.17 6.15 -12.52
N ASP A 365 -16.58 5.94 -13.77
CA ASP A 365 -16.14 6.76 -14.89
C ASP A 365 -16.55 8.25 -14.75
N GLU A 366 -17.62 8.59 -14.01
CA GLU A 366 -17.99 9.98 -13.74
C GLU A 366 -16.96 10.65 -12.81
N VAL A 367 -16.46 9.91 -11.83
CA VAL A 367 -15.40 10.38 -10.92
C VAL A 367 -14.08 10.52 -11.68
N VAL A 368 -13.73 9.53 -12.53
CA VAL A 368 -12.55 9.60 -13.39
C VAL A 368 -12.59 10.87 -14.25
N GLU A 369 -13.63 11.09 -15.03
CA GLU A 369 -13.77 12.26 -15.90
C GLU A 369 -13.74 13.59 -15.13
N ARG A 370 -14.24 13.60 -13.90
CA ARG A 370 -14.29 14.80 -13.05
C ARG A 370 -12.93 15.25 -12.55
N TYR A 371 -12.05 14.28 -12.22
CA TYR A 371 -10.75 14.56 -11.60
C TYR A 371 -9.57 14.34 -12.53
N ARG A 372 -9.81 13.85 -13.74
CA ARG A 372 -8.79 13.64 -14.76
C ARG A 372 -8.13 14.96 -15.18
N VAL A 373 -6.78 14.96 -15.29
CA VAL A 373 -5.97 16.14 -15.66
C VAL A 373 -5.10 15.92 -16.92
N ASN A 374 -5.11 14.73 -17.54
CA ASN A 374 -4.37 14.40 -18.77
C ASN A 374 -5.30 13.85 -19.87
#